data_6090aa1bdfd805fe074a3d415260897e
#
_entry.id   6090aa1bdfd805fe074a3d415260897e
#
_cell.length_a   1.000
_cell.length_b   1.000
_cell.length_c   1.000
_cell.angle_alpha   90.00
_cell.angle_beta   90.00
_cell.angle_gamma   90.00
#
_symmetry.space_group_name_H-M   'P 1'
#
loop_
_entity.id
_entity.type
_entity.pdbx_description
1 polymer ?
#
loop_
_entity_poly.entity_id
_entity_poly.type
_entity_poly.pdbx_seq_one_letter_code
_entity_poly.pdbx_strand_id
1 'polypeptide(L)'
;MDIYQAFERLVDSVISRRPDVVLHSGDLFDSVRPSNRALSVVLEQILRLSEADIPVVLIAGNHSTPRLKETGSVFRLFEHIDGVHAFYTPGMHRLELGDLTVTAFPHQDKASMVEALQSWKRGRARYEVGMLHAGIQGLTRYSMGEANELNLPSSLLNLDADYIALGHFHDREQITENAWYCGSLERLSFAEAGQDKGYLLVDLERDRKEFVRLPTRPMYSLGPFQAKGKEAAV
;
A
#
# COMPACT_ATOMS: atom_id res chain seq x y z
N MET A 1 7.63 -13.67 -10.59
CA MET A 1 8.76 -14.06 -9.74
C MET A 1 9.42 -12.87 -9.07
N ASP A 2 9.64 -11.80 -9.81
CA ASP A 2 10.34 -10.63 -9.30
C ASP A 2 9.64 -9.96 -8.12
N ILE A 3 8.30 -9.90 -8.12
CA ILE A 3 7.51 -9.30 -7.05
C ILE A 3 7.68 -10.06 -5.71
N TYR A 4 7.79 -11.39 -5.73
CA TYR A 4 8.03 -12.16 -4.51
C TYR A 4 9.41 -11.88 -3.92
N GLN A 5 10.43 -11.81 -4.77
CA GLN A 5 11.79 -11.45 -4.35
C GLN A 5 11.87 -10.00 -3.86
N ALA A 6 11.10 -9.09 -4.47
CA ALA A 6 11.02 -7.71 -3.98
C ALA A 6 10.41 -7.64 -2.58
N PHE A 7 9.38 -8.45 -2.31
CA PHE A 7 8.77 -8.55 -0.97
C PHE A 7 9.73 -9.17 0.06
N GLU A 8 10.45 -10.24 -0.29
CA GLU A 8 11.49 -10.83 0.55
C GLU A 8 12.57 -9.78 0.92
N ARG A 9 13.08 -9.03 -0.07
CA ARG A 9 14.06 -7.97 0.14
C ARG A 9 13.53 -6.83 1.02
N LEU A 10 12.23 -6.47 0.87
CA LEU A 10 11.59 -5.51 1.76
C LEU A 10 11.68 -6.01 3.20
N VAL A 11 11.24 -7.26 3.45
CA VAL A 11 11.22 -7.84 4.80
C VAL A 11 12.63 -7.94 5.39
N ASP A 12 13.62 -8.37 4.60
CA ASP A 12 15.03 -8.38 5.02
C ASP A 12 15.49 -6.97 5.45
N SER A 13 15.18 -5.96 4.65
CA SER A 13 15.51 -4.56 4.94
C SER A 13 14.80 -4.04 6.18
N VAL A 14 13.52 -4.36 6.36
CA VAL A 14 12.71 -3.98 7.52
C VAL A 14 13.26 -4.62 8.79
N ILE A 15 13.54 -5.92 8.79
CA ILE A 15 14.11 -6.63 9.94
C ILE A 15 15.45 -6.02 10.34
N SER A 16 16.30 -5.69 9.37
CA SER A 16 17.60 -5.04 9.62
C SER A 16 17.47 -3.64 10.24
N ARG A 17 16.43 -2.88 9.87
CA ARG A 17 16.22 -1.50 10.32
C ARG A 17 15.41 -1.38 11.61
N ARG A 18 14.63 -2.43 11.94
CA ARG A 18 13.78 -2.53 13.13
C ARG A 18 12.91 -1.30 13.36
N PRO A 19 11.99 -0.94 12.44
CA PRO A 19 11.03 0.12 12.69
C PRO A 19 10.06 -0.28 13.81
N ASP A 20 9.39 0.69 14.41
CA ASP A 20 8.37 0.46 15.44
C ASP A 20 7.12 -0.21 14.88
N VAL A 21 6.81 -0.03 13.59
CA VAL A 21 5.66 -0.64 12.89
C VAL A 21 5.88 -0.65 11.38
N VAL A 22 5.30 -1.65 10.72
CA VAL A 22 5.17 -1.70 9.25
C VAL A 22 3.72 -1.41 8.87
N LEU A 23 3.51 -0.46 7.97
CA LEU A 23 2.19 -0.09 7.44
C LEU A 23 2.08 -0.53 5.98
N HIS A 24 1.08 -1.35 5.64
CA HIS A 24 0.79 -1.77 4.28
C HIS A 24 -0.57 -1.26 3.85
N SER A 25 -0.58 -0.22 3.00
CA SER A 25 -1.78 0.54 2.64
C SER A 25 -2.60 -0.06 1.50
N GLY A 26 -2.80 -1.38 1.51
CA GLY A 26 -3.70 -2.09 0.59
C GLY A 26 -3.01 -2.79 -0.59
N ASP A 27 -3.78 -3.61 -1.29
CA ASP A 27 -3.35 -4.42 -2.44
C ASP A 27 -2.15 -5.33 -2.19
N LEU A 28 -2.14 -5.98 -1.02
CA LEU A 28 -1.19 -7.05 -0.70
C LEU A 28 -1.27 -8.21 -1.70
N PHE A 29 -2.45 -8.43 -2.24
CA PHE A 29 -2.74 -9.40 -3.28
C PHE A 29 -3.45 -8.73 -4.46
N ASP A 30 -3.14 -9.16 -5.67
CA ASP A 30 -3.73 -8.70 -6.93
C ASP A 30 -5.16 -9.23 -7.18
N SER A 31 -5.67 -10.06 -6.29
CA SER A 31 -7.05 -10.56 -6.39
C SER A 31 -7.60 -11.04 -5.06
N VAL A 32 -8.94 -11.11 -4.96
CA VAL A 32 -9.65 -11.67 -3.80
C VAL A 32 -9.39 -13.17 -3.58
N ARG A 33 -8.89 -13.88 -4.60
CA ARG A 33 -8.52 -15.30 -4.56
C ARG A 33 -7.09 -15.48 -5.06
N PRO A 34 -6.10 -15.11 -4.25
CA PRO A 34 -4.69 -15.25 -4.63
C PRO A 34 -4.30 -16.71 -4.82
N SER A 35 -3.26 -16.95 -5.62
CA SER A 35 -2.72 -18.29 -5.78
C SER A 35 -2.14 -18.82 -4.47
N ASN A 36 -2.12 -20.14 -4.29
CA ASN A 36 -1.50 -20.77 -3.12
C ASN A 36 -0.03 -20.36 -2.96
N ARG A 37 0.68 -20.13 -4.06
CA ARG A 37 2.05 -19.64 -4.02
C ARG A 37 2.14 -18.23 -3.44
N ALA A 38 1.26 -17.31 -3.88
CA ALA A 38 1.22 -15.96 -3.34
C ALA A 38 0.89 -15.97 -1.83
N LEU A 39 -0.09 -16.81 -1.43
CA LEU A 39 -0.44 -16.99 -0.02
C LEU A 39 0.75 -17.49 0.81
N SER A 40 1.46 -18.52 0.32
CA SER A 40 2.60 -19.10 1.04
C SER A 40 3.72 -18.08 1.20
N VAL A 41 4.09 -17.35 0.14
CA VAL A 41 5.15 -16.33 0.21
C VAL A 41 4.76 -15.21 1.18
N VAL A 42 3.53 -14.68 1.06
CA VAL A 42 3.10 -13.59 1.95
C VAL A 42 3.06 -14.05 3.40
N LEU A 43 2.49 -15.23 3.66
CA LEU A 43 2.41 -15.77 5.02
C LEU A 43 3.80 -15.96 5.63
N GLU A 44 4.74 -16.52 4.88
CA GLU A 44 6.12 -16.70 5.32
C GLU A 44 6.78 -15.35 5.68
N GLN A 45 6.63 -14.33 4.85
CA GLN A 45 7.23 -13.03 5.10
C GLN A 45 6.57 -12.29 6.29
N ILE A 46 5.25 -12.40 6.44
CA ILE A 46 4.54 -11.83 7.60
C ILE A 46 4.96 -12.54 8.90
N LEU A 47 5.12 -13.87 8.90
CA LEU A 47 5.61 -14.62 10.04
C LEU A 47 7.03 -14.19 10.44
N ARG A 48 7.92 -13.94 9.48
CA ARG A 48 9.27 -13.42 9.75
C ARG A 48 9.24 -12.06 10.46
N LEU A 49 8.31 -11.17 10.10
CA LEU A 49 8.14 -9.88 10.80
C LEU A 49 7.61 -10.07 12.22
N SER A 50 6.63 -10.96 12.41
CA SER A 50 6.10 -11.33 13.71
C SER A 50 7.19 -11.94 14.61
N GLU A 51 7.99 -12.89 14.10
CA GLU A 51 9.12 -13.51 14.80
C GLU A 51 10.25 -12.50 15.16
N ALA A 52 10.32 -11.41 14.43
CA ALA A 52 11.24 -10.29 14.71
C ALA A 52 10.66 -9.25 15.70
N ASP A 53 9.46 -9.49 16.25
CA ASP A 53 8.72 -8.57 17.11
C ASP A 53 8.44 -7.20 16.45
N ILE A 54 8.20 -7.19 15.13
CA ILE A 54 7.88 -5.97 14.39
C ILE A 54 6.37 -5.98 14.08
N PRO A 55 5.58 -5.09 14.70
CA PRO A 55 4.16 -4.98 14.43
C PRO A 55 3.87 -4.66 12.96
N VAL A 56 2.83 -5.28 12.42
CA VAL A 56 2.40 -5.06 11.03
C VAL A 56 0.93 -4.65 11.01
N VAL A 57 0.62 -3.54 10.35
CA VAL A 57 -0.75 -3.10 10.09
C VAL A 57 -1.04 -3.21 8.61
N LEU A 58 -2.07 -3.98 8.27
CA LEU A 58 -2.50 -4.24 6.90
C LEU A 58 -3.91 -3.69 6.69
N ILE A 59 -4.17 -3.01 5.58
CA ILE A 59 -5.54 -2.71 5.16
C ILE A 59 -5.86 -3.41 3.84
N ALA A 60 -7.13 -3.75 3.61
CA ALA A 60 -7.59 -4.24 2.32
C ALA A 60 -7.64 -3.09 1.30
N GLY A 61 -7.14 -3.35 0.08
CA GLY A 61 -7.30 -2.50 -1.08
C GLY A 61 -8.46 -2.96 -1.97
N ASN A 62 -8.63 -2.34 -3.14
CA ASN A 62 -9.72 -2.66 -4.07
C ASN A 62 -9.61 -4.07 -4.68
N HIS A 63 -8.38 -4.57 -4.91
CA HIS A 63 -8.14 -5.92 -5.43
C HIS A 63 -8.46 -7.02 -4.41
N SER A 64 -8.39 -6.72 -3.11
CA SER A 64 -8.57 -7.70 -2.03
C SER A 64 -9.96 -7.64 -1.37
N THR A 65 -10.80 -6.67 -1.77
CA THR A 65 -12.15 -6.49 -1.19
C THR A 65 -13.16 -7.33 -1.96
N PRO A 66 -13.76 -8.37 -1.35
CA PRO A 66 -14.74 -9.21 -2.02
C PRO A 66 -16.02 -8.44 -2.35
N ARG A 67 -16.55 -8.60 -3.56
CA ARG A 67 -17.88 -8.04 -3.95
C ARG A 67 -19.03 -8.76 -3.28
N LEU A 68 -18.86 -10.06 -2.99
CA LEU A 68 -19.87 -10.91 -2.34
C LEU A 68 -19.42 -11.20 -0.90
N LYS A 69 -20.26 -10.91 0.08
CA LYS A 69 -19.97 -11.14 1.51
C LYS A 69 -19.64 -12.61 1.82
N GLU A 70 -20.24 -13.54 1.09
CA GLU A 70 -20.04 -14.99 1.26
C GLU A 70 -18.62 -15.46 0.86
N THR A 71 -17.91 -14.69 0.04
CA THR A 71 -16.54 -15.06 -0.38
C THR A 71 -15.55 -15.01 0.79
N GLY A 72 -15.82 -14.18 1.80
CA GLY A 72 -14.88 -13.94 2.89
C GLY A 72 -13.61 -13.20 2.43
N SER A 73 -12.82 -12.71 3.35
CA SER A 73 -11.55 -12.05 3.04
C SER A 73 -10.37 -12.97 3.32
N VAL A 74 -9.39 -12.97 2.42
CA VAL A 74 -8.11 -13.65 2.60
C VAL A 74 -7.33 -13.10 3.81
N PHE A 75 -7.60 -11.86 4.22
CA PHE A 75 -6.97 -11.22 5.39
C PHE A 75 -7.28 -11.91 6.72
N ARG A 76 -8.33 -12.74 6.78
CA ARG A 76 -8.62 -13.58 7.96
C ARG A 76 -7.47 -14.52 8.33
N LEU A 77 -6.62 -14.87 7.38
CA LEU A 77 -5.42 -15.69 7.64
C LEU A 77 -4.44 -15.02 8.61
N PHE A 78 -4.47 -13.69 8.69
CA PHE A 78 -3.54 -12.91 9.52
C PHE A 78 -4.07 -12.64 10.94
N GLU A 79 -5.36 -12.90 11.22
CA GLU A 79 -5.97 -12.61 12.53
C GLU A 79 -5.35 -13.38 13.71
N HIS A 80 -4.63 -14.47 13.40
CA HIS A 80 -4.05 -15.37 14.41
C HIS A 80 -2.51 -15.28 14.47
N ILE A 81 -1.92 -14.25 13.84
CA ILE A 81 -0.48 -14.03 13.87
C ILE A 81 -0.20 -12.90 14.85
N ASP A 82 0.64 -13.18 15.84
CA ASP A 82 1.00 -12.21 16.87
C ASP A 82 1.64 -10.95 16.25
N GLY A 83 1.23 -9.77 16.73
CA GLY A 83 1.71 -8.49 16.22
C GLY A 83 1.20 -8.09 14.84
N VAL A 84 0.28 -8.86 14.21
CA VAL A 84 -0.29 -8.54 12.91
C VAL A 84 -1.75 -8.09 13.05
N HIS A 85 -2.04 -6.90 12.56
CA HIS A 85 -3.35 -6.25 12.63
C HIS A 85 -3.89 -6.02 11.22
N ALA A 86 -4.87 -6.82 10.80
CA ALA A 86 -5.44 -6.77 9.46
C ALA A 86 -6.84 -6.15 9.49
N PHE A 87 -7.01 -4.99 8.84
CA PHE A 87 -8.29 -4.30 8.71
C PHE A 87 -8.81 -4.47 7.28
N TYR A 88 -9.91 -5.19 7.12
CA TYR A 88 -10.47 -5.54 5.80
C TYR A 88 -11.99 -5.40 5.73
N THR A 89 -12.64 -5.00 6.84
CA THR A 89 -14.06 -4.66 6.86
C THR A 89 -14.25 -3.16 6.67
N PRO A 90 -15.30 -2.72 5.96
CA PRO A 90 -15.62 -1.31 5.82
C PRO A 90 -15.71 -0.59 7.17
N GLY A 91 -15.36 0.68 7.19
CA GLY A 91 -15.40 1.54 8.37
C GLY A 91 -14.06 2.15 8.70
N MET A 92 -14.01 2.84 9.82
CA MET A 92 -12.80 3.40 10.42
C MET A 92 -12.37 2.51 11.59
N HIS A 93 -11.13 2.06 11.58
CA HIS A 93 -10.56 1.21 12.62
C HIS A 93 -9.41 1.92 13.30
N ARG A 94 -9.25 1.73 14.59
CA ARG A 94 -8.16 2.31 15.38
C ARG A 94 -7.36 1.25 16.09
N LEU A 95 -6.05 1.47 16.11
CA LEU A 95 -5.07 0.65 16.79
C LEU A 95 -4.13 1.55 17.57
N GLU A 96 -3.98 1.29 18.85
CA GLU A 96 -3.02 1.97 19.72
C GLU A 96 -1.76 1.10 19.85
N LEU A 97 -0.60 1.67 19.50
CA LEU A 97 0.71 1.03 19.59
C LEU A 97 1.66 1.94 20.38
N GLY A 98 1.63 1.86 21.72
CA GLY A 98 2.41 2.75 22.57
C GLY A 98 2.02 4.23 22.38
N ASP A 99 2.97 5.03 21.92
CA ASP A 99 2.76 6.47 21.65
C ASP A 99 2.16 6.78 20.28
N LEU A 100 1.82 5.75 19.51
CA LEU A 100 1.27 5.87 18.14
C LEU A 100 -0.18 5.37 18.09
N THR A 101 -1.07 6.18 17.52
CA THR A 101 -2.38 5.73 17.05
C THR A 101 -2.30 5.54 15.54
N VAL A 102 -2.72 4.36 15.06
CA VAL A 102 -2.94 4.09 13.63
C VAL A 102 -4.45 4.05 13.38
N THR A 103 -4.94 5.00 12.55
CA THR A 103 -6.32 5.00 12.10
C THR A 103 -6.38 4.49 10.66
N ALA A 104 -7.02 3.33 10.48
CA ALA A 104 -7.05 2.58 9.24
C ALA A 104 -8.40 2.67 8.54
N PHE A 105 -8.39 2.95 7.24
CA PHE A 105 -9.55 3.02 6.35
C PHE A 105 -9.36 2.02 5.20
N PRO A 106 -9.80 0.76 5.38
CA PRO A 106 -9.80 -0.23 4.31
C PRO A 106 -10.65 0.24 3.13
N HIS A 107 -10.39 -0.29 1.94
CA HIS A 107 -11.19 0.03 0.76
C HIS A 107 -12.68 -0.25 0.99
N GLN A 108 -13.51 0.72 0.65
CA GLN A 108 -14.97 0.68 0.78
C GLN A 108 -15.60 1.60 -0.25
N ASP A 109 -16.93 1.64 -0.32
CA ASP A 109 -17.60 2.56 -1.23
C ASP A 109 -17.33 4.04 -0.89
N LYS A 110 -17.49 4.92 -1.88
CA LYS A 110 -17.12 6.33 -1.77
C LYS A 110 -17.87 7.07 -0.66
N ALA A 111 -19.16 6.78 -0.49
CA ALA A 111 -19.97 7.48 0.51
C ALA A 111 -19.52 7.13 1.92
N SER A 112 -19.32 5.84 2.20
CA SER A 112 -18.80 5.34 3.47
C SER A 112 -17.40 5.85 3.76
N MET A 113 -16.52 5.92 2.76
CA MET A 113 -15.16 6.46 2.93
C MET A 113 -15.20 7.95 3.29
N VAL A 114 -16.01 8.75 2.59
CA VAL A 114 -16.15 10.18 2.86
C VAL A 114 -16.68 10.41 4.28
N GLU A 115 -17.71 9.68 4.69
CA GLU A 115 -18.28 9.76 6.04
C GLU A 115 -17.24 9.38 7.11
N ALA A 116 -16.50 8.31 6.90
CA ALA A 116 -15.45 7.85 7.81
C ALA A 116 -14.34 8.91 7.96
N LEU A 117 -13.85 9.49 6.86
CA LEU A 117 -12.84 10.54 6.89
C LEU A 117 -13.34 11.83 7.55
N GLN A 118 -14.59 12.23 7.30
CA GLN A 118 -15.19 13.41 7.93
C GLN A 118 -15.45 13.22 9.42
N SER A 119 -15.68 11.99 9.86
CA SER A 119 -15.90 11.66 11.27
C SER A 119 -14.59 11.48 12.06
N TRP A 120 -13.45 11.39 11.36
CA TRP A 120 -12.18 11.18 12.02
C TRP A 120 -11.80 12.35 12.94
N LYS A 121 -11.28 11.99 14.09
CA LYS A 121 -10.70 12.92 15.06
C LYS A 121 -9.40 12.31 15.57
N ARG A 122 -8.38 13.14 15.74
CA ARG A 122 -7.11 12.74 16.35
C ARG A 122 -7.33 11.99 17.67
N GLY A 123 -6.59 10.92 17.89
CA GLY A 123 -6.55 10.16 19.14
C GLY A 123 -5.81 10.90 20.25
N ARG A 124 -5.51 10.20 21.35
CA ARG A 124 -4.78 10.75 22.50
C ARG A 124 -3.28 10.49 22.45
N ALA A 125 -2.83 9.59 21.59
CA ALA A 125 -1.43 9.25 21.46
C ALA A 125 -0.60 10.46 20.99
N ARG A 126 0.69 10.43 21.26
CA ARG A 126 1.62 11.47 20.82
C ARG A 126 1.62 11.64 19.30
N TYR A 127 1.56 10.51 18.59
CA TYR A 127 1.54 10.47 17.12
C TYR A 127 0.25 9.85 16.59
N GLU A 128 -0.24 10.40 15.49
CA GLU A 128 -1.42 9.90 14.77
C GLU A 128 -1.07 9.64 13.29
N VAL A 129 -1.29 8.42 12.83
CA VAL A 129 -1.08 8.04 11.43
C VAL A 129 -2.37 7.54 10.82
N GLY A 130 -2.75 8.13 9.68
CA GLY A 130 -3.83 7.62 8.84
C GLY A 130 -3.33 6.62 7.82
N MET A 131 -4.11 5.58 7.53
CA MET A 131 -3.87 4.65 6.42
C MET A 131 -5.11 4.57 5.55
N LEU A 132 -5.00 4.81 4.26
CA LEU A 132 -6.14 4.61 3.34
C LEU A 132 -5.69 4.14 1.96
N HIS A 133 -6.59 3.40 1.29
CA HIS A 133 -6.37 2.90 -0.07
C HIS A 133 -7.35 3.56 -1.02
N ALA A 134 -6.91 4.59 -1.73
CA ALA A 134 -7.72 5.36 -2.67
C ALA A 134 -6.85 6.18 -3.62
N GLY A 135 -7.37 6.51 -4.81
CA GLY A 135 -6.85 7.54 -5.68
C GLY A 135 -7.23 8.94 -5.18
N ILE A 136 -6.33 9.91 -5.32
CA ILE A 136 -6.59 11.31 -4.99
C ILE A 136 -6.70 12.13 -6.27
N GLN A 137 -7.83 12.81 -6.45
CA GLN A 137 -8.14 13.60 -7.67
C GLN A 137 -7.18 14.77 -7.85
N GLY A 138 -6.86 15.04 -9.12
CA GLY A 138 -6.12 16.24 -9.54
C GLY A 138 -4.59 16.13 -9.45
N LEU A 139 -4.06 15.06 -8.85
CA LEU A 139 -2.62 14.86 -8.65
C LEU A 139 -2.08 13.66 -9.41
N THR A 140 -2.96 12.84 -9.96
CA THR A 140 -2.60 11.59 -10.59
C THR A 140 -2.37 11.77 -12.08
N ARG A 141 -1.16 11.50 -12.52
CA ARG A 141 -0.80 11.43 -13.95
C ARG A 141 -1.41 10.21 -14.64
N TYR A 142 -1.96 9.30 -13.87
CA TYR A 142 -2.49 8.03 -14.36
C TYR A 142 -3.80 7.70 -13.66
N SER A 143 -4.91 7.67 -14.41
CA SER A 143 -6.09 6.91 -14.02
C SER A 143 -5.78 5.45 -14.34
N MET A 144 -5.84 4.57 -13.35
CA MET A 144 -5.61 3.12 -13.56
C MET A 144 -6.76 2.50 -14.36
N GLY A 145 -7.91 3.20 -14.45
CA GLY A 145 -9.08 2.74 -15.22
C GLY A 145 -9.71 1.47 -14.65
N GLU A 146 -9.46 1.17 -13.38
CA GLU A 146 -9.94 -0.03 -12.73
C GLU A 146 -11.40 0.07 -12.32
N ALA A 147 -12.14 -1.02 -12.45
CA ALA A 147 -13.60 -1.07 -12.27
C ALA A 147 -14.11 -0.73 -10.85
N ASN A 148 -13.25 -0.59 -9.85
CA ASN A 148 -13.59 -0.25 -8.46
C ASN A 148 -12.67 0.84 -7.91
N GLU A 149 -12.15 1.70 -8.75
CA GLU A 149 -11.25 2.77 -8.34
C GLU A 149 -12.01 3.80 -7.48
N LEU A 150 -11.55 4.02 -6.26
CA LEU A 150 -12.06 5.03 -5.37
C LEU A 150 -11.25 6.32 -5.52
N ASN A 151 -11.83 7.32 -6.17
CA ASN A 151 -11.20 8.63 -6.36
C ASN A 151 -11.79 9.67 -5.40
N LEU A 152 -10.95 10.22 -4.51
CA LEU A 152 -11.29 11.18 -3.48
C LEU A 152 -10.72 12.57 -3.79
N PRO A 153 -11.42 13.67 -3.46
CA PRO A 153 -10.83 14.99 -3.53
C PRO A 153 -9.72 15.17 -2.47
N SER A 154 -8.65 15.86 -2.83
CA SER A 154 -7.50 16.09 -1.94
C SER A 154 -7.87 16.83 -0.65
N SER A 155 -8.95 17.62 -0.66
CA SER A 155 -9.47 18.31 0.52
C SER A 155 -9.86 17.36 1.67
N LEU A 156 -10.16 16.08 1.39
CA LEU A 156 -10.43 15.07 2.42
C LEU A 156 -9.16 14.59 3.16
N LEU A 157 -7.97 14.94 2.67
CA LEU A 157 -6.70 14.64 3.35
C LEU A 157 -6.28 15.74 4.34
N ASN A 158 -7.07 16.79 4.49
CA ASN A 158 -6.83 17.81 5.53
C ASN A 158 -7.25 17.28 6.90
N LEU A 159 -6.56 16.27 7.35
CA LEU A 159 -6.79 15.53 8.59
C LEU A 159 -5.71 15.91 9.60
N ASP A 160 -6.08 15.98 10.89
CA ASP A 160 -5.14 16.21 11.99
C ASP A 160 -4.32 14.94 12.27
N ALA A 161 -3.40 14.64 11.35
CA ALA A 161 -2.49 13.50 11.41
C ALA A 161 -1.05 13.94 11.17
N ASP A 162 -0.12 13.27 11.84
CA ASP A 162 1.31 13.51 11.64
C ASP A 162 1.80 12.88 10.31
N TYR A 163 1.16 11.80 9.88
CA TYR A 163 1.43 11.15 8.60
C TYR A 163 0.18 10.45 8.04
N ILE A 164 0.05 10.41 6.71
CA ILE A 164 -1.01 9.68 6.02
C ILE A 164 -0.37 8.76 4.98
N ALA A 165 -0.44 7.45 5.22
CA ALA A 165 0.06 6.42 4.34
C ALA A 165 -1.01 6.08 3.29
N LEU A 166 -0.81 6.51 2.05
CA LEU A 166 -1.69 6.26 0.93
C LEU A 166 -1.27 5.00 0.16
N GLY A 167 -2.22 4.17 -0.24
CA GLY A 167 -2.05 3.08 -1.19
C GLY A 167 -2.92 3.27 -2.44
N HIS A 168 -2.74 2.43 -3.44
CA HIS A 168 -3.38 2.36 -4.75
C HIS A 168 -2.45 2.75 -5.91
N PHE A 169 -1.76 3.90 -5.87
CA PHE A 169 -0.84 4.28 -6.95
C PHE A 169 0.53 3.64 -6.80
N HIS A 170 1.08 3.18 -7.94
CA HIS A 170 2.34 2.45 -8.00
C HIS A 170 3.58 3.35 -8.07
N ASP A 171 3.41 4.66 -8.26
CA ASP A 171 4.50 5.63 -8.20
C ASP A 171 4.56 6.28 -6.82
N ARG A 172 5.78 6.59 -6.38
CA ARG A 172 5.97 7.37 -5.17
C ARG A 172 5.61 8.82 -5.42
N GLU A 173 4.64 9.34 -4.67
CA GLU A 173 4.19 10.72 -4.83
C GLU A 173 3.84 11.36 -3.49
N GLN A 174 4.28 12.59 -3.29
CA GLN A 174 3.85 13.43 -2.19
C GLN A 174 2.59 14.18 -2.60
N ILE A 175 1.52 14.03 -1.80
CA ILE A 175 0.21 14.63 -2.09
C ILE A 175 0.00 15.90 -1.27
N THR A 176 0.31 15.82 0.02
CA THR A 176 0.35 16.96 0.93
C THR A 176 1.65 16.89 1.72
N GLU A 177 1.90 17.83 2.62
CA GLU A 177 3.08 17.82 3.47
C GLU A 177 3.23 16.50 4.25
N ASN A 178 2.11 15.94 4.72
CA ASN A 178 2.06 14.73 5.53
C ASN A 178 1.46 13.50 4.82
N ALA A 179 0.92 13.61 3.60
CA ALA A 179 0.28 12.49 2.88
C ALA A 179 1.11 12.05 1.67
N TRP A 180 1.43 10.75 1.62
CA TRP A 180 2.31 10.18 0.62
C TRP A 180 1.82 8.83 0.10
N TYR A 181 1.95 8.62 -1.21
CA TYR A 181 2.04 7.30 -1.80
C TYR A 181 3.48 6.80 -1.71
N CYS A 182 3.65 5.60 -1.21
CA CYS A 182 4.94 4.90 -1.18
C CYS A 182 5.32 4.34 -2.56
N GLY A 183 4.33 4.00 -3.36
CA GLY A 183 4.48 3.25 -4.60
C GLY A 183 4.53 1.74 -4.39
N SER A 184 4.75 1.00 -5.47
CA SER A 184 4.88 -0.46 -5.47
C SER A 184 6.33 -0.91 -5.29
N LEU A 185 6.52 -2.17 -4.87
CA LEU A 185 7.85 -2.77 -4.66
C LEU A 185 8.53 -3.18 -5.97
N GLU A 186 7.74 -3.39 -7.03
CA GLU A 186 8.24 -3.78 -8.34
C GLU A 186 7.45 -3.05 -9.44
N ARG A 187 8.01 -2.96 -10.64
CA ARG A 187 7.31 -2.44 -11.81
C ARG A 187 6.33 -3.49 -12.32
N LEU A 188 5.07 -3.12 -12.42
CA LEU A 188 4.00 -4.01 -12.85
C LEU A 188 3.64 -3.82 -14.32
N SER A 189 4.09 -2.71 -14.92
CA SER A 189 3.84 -2.39 -16.33
C SER A 189 5.00 -1.63 -16.96
N PHE A 190 5.07 -1.59 -18.31
CA PHE A 190 6.05 -0.78 -19.03
C PHE A 190 5.84 0.73 -18.85
N ALA A 191 4.66 1.18 -18.45
CA ALA A 191 4.42 2.58 -18.08
C ALA A 191 5.24 3.02 -16.86
N GLU A 192 5.67 2.07 -16.05
CA GLU A 192 6.49 2.27 -14.86
C GLU A 192 8.01 2.18 -15.13
N ALA A 193 8.40 2.03 -16.41
CA ALA A 193 9.81 2.01 -16.81
C ALA A 193 10.50 3.31 -16.33
N GLY A 194 11.64 3.17 -15.66
CA GLY A 194 12.38 4.30 -15.11
C GLY A 194 11.95 4.77 -13.72
N GLN A 195 10.82 4.28 -13.17
CA GLN A 195 10.44 4.57 -11.78
C GLN A 195 11.37 3.83 -10.82
N ASP A 196 11.72 4.49 -9.73
CA ASP A 196 12.37 3.86 -8.59
C ASP A 196 11.32 3.16 -7.71
N LYS A 197 11.60 1.93 -7.30
CA LYS A 197 10.74 1.12 -6.47
C LYS A 197 11.37 0.87 -5.10
N GLY A 198 10.53 0.79 -4.06
CA GLY A 198 10.99 0.65 -2.69
C GLY A 198 9.91 0.98 -1.67
N TYR A 199 10.31 1.55 -0.55
CA TYR A 199 9.39 1.92 0.52
C TYR A 199 9.81 3.24 1.21
N LEU A 200 8.90 3.84 1.95
CA LEU A 200 9.16 5.01 2.78
C LEU A 200 9.45 4.58 4.22
N LEU A 201 10.58 5.04 4.74
CA LEU A 201 10.89 5.01 6.16
C LEU A 201 10.55 6.40 6.72
N VAL A 202 9.62 6.44 7.67
CA VAL A 202 9.08 7.68 8.26
C VAL A 202 9.52 7.77 9.71
N ASP A 203 10.20 8.83 10.07
CA ASP A 203 10.57 9.18 11.44
C ASP A 203 9.68 10.36 11.87
N LEU A 204 8.65 10.06 12.66
CA LEU A 204 7.67 11.05 13.10
C LEU A 204 8.24 12.04 14.11
N GLU A 205 9.24 11.63 14.90
CA GLU A 205 9.87 12.51 15.88
C GLU A 205 10.72 13.60 15.22
N ARG A 206 11.42 13.24 14.11
CA ARG A 206 12.27 14.17 13.37
C ARG A 206 11.60 14.75 12.12
N ASP A 207 10.33 14.41 11.89
CA ASP A 207 9.58 14.75 10.68
C ASP A 207 10.35 14.40 9.39
N ARG A 208 11.00 13.26 9.37
CA ARG A 208 11.82 12.80 8.24
C ARG A 208 11.15 11.68 7.48
N LYS A 209 11.13 11.80 6.16
CA LYS A 209 10.67 10.76 5.23
C LYS A 209 11.85 10.37 4.32
N GLU A 210 12.30 9.13 4.40
CA GLU A 210 13.38 8.59 3.59
C GLU A 210 12.85 7.51 2.65
N PHE A 211 13.08 7.69 1.35
CA PHE A 211 12.77 6.61 0.40
C PHE A 211 13.92 5.61 0.35
N VAL A 212 13.64 4.39 0.76
CA VAL A 212 14.57 3.28 0.70
C VAL A 212 14.34 2.53 -0.59
N ARG A 213 15.23 2.74 -1.56
CA ARG A 213 15.19 2.07 -2.86
C ARG A 213 15.53 0.58 -2.72
N LEU A 214 14.71 -0.26 -3.34
CA LEU A 214 14.97 -1.69 -3.45
C LEU A 214 15.48 -2.04 -4.86
N PRO A 215 16.37 -3.03 -4.98
CA PRO A 215 16.78 -3.56 -6.29
C PRO A 215 15.59 -4.21 -6.99
N THR A 216 15.30 -3.76 -8.19
CA THR A 216 14.20 -4.26 -9.03
C THR A 216 14.71 -4.60 -10.42
N ARG A 217 13.98 -5.44 -11.17
CA ARG A 217 14.33 -5.73 -12.55
C ARG A 217 14.18 -4.46 -13.41
N PRO A 218 15.20 -4.03 -14.16
CA PRO A 218 15.08 -2.89 -15.05
C PRO A 218 14.09 -3.18 -16.19
N MET A 219 13.24 -2.20 -16.49
CA MET A 219 12.38 -2.20 -17.68
C MET A 219 12.83 -1.07 -18.61
N TYR A 220 13.00 -1.39 -19.88
CA TYR A 220 13.40 -0.44 -20.90
C TYR A 220 12.32 -0.34 -21.97
N SER A 221 11.86 0.87 -22.25
CA SER A 221 11.07 1.15 -23.44
C SER A 221 12.02 1.47 -24.57
N LEU A 222 12.09 0.60 -25.56
CA LEU A 222 12.84 0.86 -26.78
C LEU A 222 11.91 1.62 -27.74
N GLY A 223 12.40 2.73 -28.30
CA GLY A 223 11.64 3.55 -29.24
C GLY A 223 11.25 2.78 -30.50
N PRO A 224 10.37 3.36 -31.36
CA PRO A 224 9.95 2.71 -32.58
C PRO A 224 11.15 2.44 -33.47
N PHE A 225 11.36 1.19 -33.86
CA PHE A 225 12.36 0.79 -34.84
C PHE A 225 11.77 0.99 -36.24
N GLN A 226 12.43 1.78 -37.08
CA GLN A 226 12.12 1.80 -38.51
C GLN A 226 12.68 0.50 -39.13
N ALA A 227 11.82 -0.42 -39.52
CA ALA A 227 12.20 -1.55 -40.34
C ALA A 227 12.65 -1.02 -41.72
N LYS A 228 13.95 -1.04 -41.99
CA LYS A 228 14.45 -0.78 -43.35
C LYS A 228 14.12 -2.00 -44.22
N GLY A 229 13.13 -1.82 -45.12
CA GLY A 229 12.92 -2.68 -46.27
C GLY A 229 12.36 -4.06 -45.96
N LYS A 230 11.15 -4.18 -46.24
CA LYS A 230 10.15 -5.17 -46.64
C LYS A 230 8.91 -5.01 -45.78
N GLU A 231 7.83 -4.63 -46.42
CA GLU A 231 6.49 -4.79 -45.89
C GLU A 231 6.36 -6.24 -45.41
N ALA A 232 6.09 -6.40 -44.12
CA ALA A 232 5.69 -7.70 -43.62
C ALA A 232 4.35 -8.01 -44.30
N ALA A 233 4.36 -8.95 -45.25
CA ALA A 233 3.12 -9.54 -45.72
C ALA A 233 2.45 -10.20 -44.53
N VAL A 234 1.24 -9.74 -44.23
CA VAL A 234 0.31 -10.29 -43.25
C VAL A 234 -0.20 -11.63 -43.77
#